data_3c8ea596a7cd009693a0a2ad1a96a570
#
_entry.id   3c8ea596a7cd009693a0a2ad1a96a570
#
_cell.length_a   1.000
_cell.length_b   1.000
_cell.length_c   1.000
_cell.angle_alpha   90.00
_cell.angle_beta   90.00
_cell.angle_gamma   90.00
#
_symmetry.space_group_name_H-M   'P 1'
#
loop_
_entity.id
_entity.type
_entity.pdbx_description
1 polymer ?
#
loop_
_entity_poly.entity_id
_entity_poly.type
_entity_poly.pdbx_seq_one_letter_code
_entity_poly.pdbx_strand_id
1 'polypeptide(L)'
;MKKKTALFLCLILLISTIGTGCSSKKDAIRFGAADIGGIYYTFANAYAGLVNNDAPDYSIEVKKTAGSPANLRLLADGYIDLCIAQNDM
;
A
#
# COMPACT_ATOMS: atom_id res chain seq x y z
N MET A 1 -19.97 21.94 39.31
CA MET A 1 -19.28 22.76 38.30
C MET A 1 -17.94 22.23 37.88
N LYS A 2 -17.09 21.72 38.78
CA LYS A 2 -15.77 21.19 38.45
C LYS A 2 -15.82 19.90 37.63
N LYS A 3 -16.87 19.09 37.77
CA LYS A 3 -17.04 17.84 37.00
C LYS A 3 -17.39 18.07 35.54
N LYS A 4 -18.13 19.13 35.23
CA LYS A 4 -18.51 19.45 33.83
C LYS A 4 -17.35 20.03 33.04
N THR A 5 -16.48 20.80 33.65
CA THR A 5 -15.29 21.37 33.05
C THR A 5 -14.24 20.29 32.78
N ALA A 6 -14.06 19.31 33.66
CA ALA A 6 -13.16 18.18 33.47
C ALA A 6 -13.65 17.28 32.36
N LEU A 7 -14.94 17.03 32.25
CA LEU A 7 -15.55 16.24 31.20
C LEU A 7 -15.40 16.91 29.83
N PHE A 8 -15.57 18.23 29.78
CA PHE A 8 -15.40 18.99 28.55
C PHE A 8 -13.93 19.02 28.09
N LEU A 9 -13.01 19.12 29.05
CA LEU A 9 -11.56 19.07 28.76
C LEU A 9 -11.14 17.69 28.24
N CYS A 10 -11.67 16.61 28.82
CA CYS A 10 -11.43 15.23 28.33
C CYS A 10 -12.00 15.02 26.94
N LEU A 11 -13.16 15.61 26.64
CA LEU A 11 -13.76 15.51 25.30
C LEU A 11 -12.92 16.21 24.24
N ILE A 12 -12.36 17.36 24.56
CA ILE A 12 -11.47 18.12 23.67
C ILE A 12 -10.17 17.36 23.43
N LEU A 13 -9.62 16.72 24.45
CA LEU A 13 -8.43 15.89 24.35
C LEU A 13 -8.66 14.63 23.48
N LEU A 14 -9.83 14.05 23.56
CA LEU A 14 -10.20 12.88 22.71
C LEU A 14 -10.32 13.27 21.23
N ILE A 15 -10.85 14.46 20.94
CA ILE A 15 -11.00 14.94 19.55
C ILE A 15 -9.63 15.26 18.93
N SER A 16 -8.65 15.74 19.70
CA SER A 16 -7.32 16.05 19.20
C SER A 16 -6.49 14.82 18.86
N THR A 17 -6.76 13.65 19.46
CA THR A 17 -6.05 12.42 19.14
C THR A 17 -6.56 11.73 17.87
N ILE A 18 -7.78 12.00 17.44
CA ILE A 18 -8.35 11.42 16.22
C ILE A 18 -7.77 12.09 14.95
N GLY A 19 -7.39 13.37 15.02
CA GLY A 19 -6.87 14.13 13.88
C GLY A 19 -5.43 13.83 13.50
N THR A 20 -4.63 13.17 14.34
CA THR A 20 -3.21 12.92 14.07
C THR A 20 -2.92 11.54 13.46
N GLY A 21 -3.91 10.65 13.37
CA GLY A 21 -3.73 9.29 12.84
C GLY A 21 -3.81 9.15 11.33
N CYS A 22 -4.27 10.16 10.59
CA CYS A 22 -4.63 10.01 9.17
C CYS A 22 -3.65 10.66 8.17
N SER A 23 -2.59 11.36 8.62
CA SER A 23 -1.89 12.29 7.73
C SER A 23 -0.49 11.89 7.29
N SER A 24 0.03 10.68 7.60
CA SER A 24 1.45 10.41 7.37
C SER A 24 1.77 9.11 6.67
N LYS A 25 0.79 8.38 6.11
CA LYS A 25 1.09 7.13 5.39
C LYS A 25 1.12 7.38 3.89
N LYS A 26 2.28 7.09 3.27
CA LYS A 26 2.37 6.91 1.84
C LYS A 26 1.46 5.78 1.41
N ASP A 27 0.73 5.96 0.33
CA ASP A 27 -0.08 4.90 -0.25
C ASP A 27 0.84 3.82 -0.80
N ALA A 28 0.76 2.62 -0.25
CA ALA A 28 1.51 1.47 -0.74
C ALA A 28 0.78 0.85 -1.93
N ILE A 29 1.46 0.79 -3.07
CA ILE A 29 0.97 0.13 -4.28
C ILE A 29 1.52 -1.28 -4.28
N ARG A 30 0.65 -2.27 -4.26
CA ARG A 30 1.03 -3.69 -4.23
C ARG A 30 1.18 -4.20 -5.66
N PHE A 31 2.39 -4.59 -6.00
CA PHE A 31 2.77 -5.02 -7.35
C PHE A 31 3.00 -6.53 -7.35
N GLY A 32 2.07 -7.28 -7.94
CA GLY A 32 2.19 -8.73 -8.08
C GLY A 32 3.15 -9.09 -9.23
N ALA A 33 4.22 -9.79 -8.92
CA ALA A 33 5.23 -10.18 -9.90
C ALA A 33 5.17 -11.69 -10.18
N ALA A 34 6.03 -12.45 -9.55
CA ALA A 34 6.10 -13.90 -9.65
C ALA A 34 7.12 -14.41 -8.64
N ASP A 35 7.82 -15.49 -8.95
CA ASP A 35 8.83 -16.08 -8.08
C ASP A 35 10.05 -15.17 -7.91
N ILE A 36 10.58 -15.16 -6.69
CA ILE A 36 11.85 -14.50 -6.38
C ILE A 36 12.97 -15.12 -7.24
N GLY A 37 13.71 -14.27 -7.93
CA GLY A 37 14.76 -14.70 -8.86
C GLY A 37 14.30 -14.87 -10.31
N GLY A 38 12.99 -14.75 -10.58
CA GLY A 38 12.48 -14.74 -11.94
C GLY A 38 12.56 -13.37 -12.62
N ILE A 39 12.32 -13.36 -13.92
CA ILE A 39 12.40 -12.13 -14.73
C ILE A 39 11.37 -11.10 -14.28
N TYR A 40 10.15 -11.53 -13.99
CA TYR A 40 9.09 -10.61 -13.55
C TYR A 40 9.42 -9.96 -12.22
N TYR A 41 9.97 -10.74 -11.29
CA TYR A 41 10.35 -10.21 -9.99
C TYR A 41 11.49 -9.20 -10.11
N THR A 42 12.49 -9.50 -10.94
CA THR A 42 13.60 -8.59 -11.22
C THR A 42 13.12 -7.29 -11.87
N PHE A 43 12.24 -7.40 -12.85
CA PHE A 43 11.65 -6.23 -13.51
C PHE A 43 10.83 -5.40 -12.52
N ALA A 44 10.01 -6.03 -11.71
CA ALA A 44 9.16 -5.34 -10.75
C ALA A 44 9.98 -4.57 -9.73
N ASN A 45 11.09 -5.14 -9.27
CA ASN A 45 11.99 -4.44 -8.33
C ASN A 45 12.67 -3.23 -8.98
N ALA A 46 13.11 -3.35 -10.23
CA ALA A 46 13.70 -2.23 -10.95
C ALA A 46 12.68 -1.12 -11.17
N TYR A 47 11.47 -1.47 -11.57
CA TYR A 47 10.36 -0.54 -11.75
C TYR A 47 10.01 0.16 -10.42
N ALA A 48 9.89 -0.61 -9.35
CA ALA A 48 9.60 -0.06 -8.02
C ALA A 48 10.68 0.93 -7.57
N GLY A 49 11.94 0.62 -7.82
CA GLY A 49 13.05 1.52 -7.50
C GLY A 49 12.96 2.86 -8.21
N LEU A 50 12.63 2.83 -9.51
CA LEU A 50 12.46 4.06 -10.29
C LEU A 50 11.30 4.91 -9.79
N VAL A 51 10.14 4.29 -9.57
CA VAL A 51 8.95 5.01 -9.11
C VAL A 51 9.16 5.56 -7.69
N ASN A 52 9.74 4.78 -6.80
CA ASN A 52 9.99 5.20 -5.42
C ASN A 52 10.96 6.37 -5.33
N ASN A 53 11.90 6.48 -6.27
CA ASN A 53 12.83 7.61 -6.34
C ASN A 53 12.18 8.86 -6.93
N ASP A 54 11.38 8.71 -7.99
CA ASP A 54 10.82 9.84 -8.73
C ASP A 54 9.50 10.35 -8.16
N ALA A 55 8.78 9.50 -7.42
CA ALA A 55 7.49 9.84 -6.82
C ALA A 55 7.50 9.53 -5.33
N PRO A 56 8.05 10.40 -4.50
CA PRO A 56 8.23 10.11 -3.07
C PRO A 56 6.91 9.96 -2.29
N ASP A 57 5.79 10.40 -2.85
CA ASP A 57 4.46 10.25 -2.23
C ASP A 57 3.89 8.83 -2.40
N TYR A 58 4.49 8.02 -3.26
CA TYR A 58 4.07 6.64 -3.52
C TYR A 58 5.16 5.66 -3.13
N SER A 59 4.74 4.47 -2.74
CA SER A 59 5.64 3.36 -2.42
C SER A 59 5.14 2.11 -3.11
N ILE A 60 5.97 1.51 -3.96
CA ILE A 60 5.63 0.25 -4.60
C ILE A 60 6.23 -0.89 -3.80
N GLU A 61 5.36 -1.82 -3.37
CA GLU A 61 5.75 -3.07 -2.73
C GLU A 61 5.62 -4.21 -3.71
N VAL A 62 6.74 -4.85 -4.03
CA VAL A 62 6.76 -6.01 -4.93
C VAL A 62 6.35 -7.24 -4.14
N LYS A 63 5.36 -7.96 -4.64
CA LYS A 63 4.82 -9.17 -4.02
C LYS A 63 5.20 -10.40 -4.83
N LYS A 64 5.71 -11.42 -4.14
CA LYS A 64 5.88 -12.74 -4.71
C LYS A 64 4.49 -13.35 -4.97
N THR A 65 4.30 -13.94 -6.16
CA THR A 65 3.06 -14.62 -6.53
C THR A 65 3.36 -15.90 -7.30
N ALA A 66 2.32 -16.63 -7.67
CA ALA A 66 2.45 -17.84 -8.48
C ALA A 66 2.46 -17.58 -10.00
N GLY A 67 2.60 -16.32 -10.43
CA GLY A 67 2.71 -15.96 -11.84
C GLY A 67 1.44 -15.34 -12.41
N SER A 68 1.35 -15.28 -13.74
CA SER A 68 0.32 -14.52 -14.46
C SER A 68 -1.12 -14.90 -14.10
N PRO A 69 -1.52 -16.19 -14.06
CA PRO A 69 -2.91 -16.52 -13.68
C PRO A 69 -3.25 -16.09 -12.26
N ALA A 70 -2.33 -16.26 -11.33
CA ALA A 70 -2.52 -15.85 -9.94
C ALA A 70 -2.59 -14.32 -9.86
N ASN A 71 -1.75 -13.61 -10.61
CA ASN A 71 -1.72 -12.16 -10.62
C ASN A 71 -3.05 -11.57 -11.08
N LEU A 72 -3.64 -12.13 -12.12
CA LEU A 72 -4.94 -11.65 -12.62
C LEU A 72 -6.06 -11.87 -11.60
N ARG A 73 -6.04 -13.01 -10.91
CA ARG A 73 -7.02 -13.26 -9.83
C ARG A 73 -6.84 -12.31 -8.65
N LEU A 74 -5.60 -12.12 -8.22
CA LEU A 74 -5.31 -11.22 -7.11
C LEU A 74 -5.67 -9.77 -7.44
N LEU A 75 -5.47 -9.36 -8.68
CA LEU A 75 -5.86 -8.04 -9.15
C LEU A 75 -7.39 -7.89 -9.16
N ALA A 76 -8.09 -8.88 -9.69
CA ALA A 76 -9.55 -8.88 -9.74
C ALA A 76 -10.18 -8.86 -8.34
N ASP A 77 -9.56 -9.55 -7.39
CA ASP A 77 -10.04 -9.64 -6.01
C ASP A 77 -9.59 -8.46 -5.13
N GLY A 78 -8.78 -7.55 -5.66
CA GLY A 78 -8.34 -6.37 -4.93
C GLY A 78 -7.18 -6.59 -3.96
N TYR A 79 -6.51 -7.73 -4.02
CA TYR A 79 -5.35 -8.01 -3.16
C TYR A 79 -4.07 -7.33 -3.64
N ILE A 80 -3.98 -7.04 -4.93
CA ILE A 80 -2.89 -6.26 -5.51
C ILE A 80 -3.47 -5.15 -6.38
N ASP A 81 -2.68 -4.12 -6.63
CA ASP A 81 -3.10 -2.94 -7.38
C ASP A 81 -2.54 -2.93 -8.80
N LEU A 82 -1.50 -3.69 -9.04
CA LEU A 82 -0.72 -3.70 -10.27
C LEU A 82 -0.09 -5.08 -10.42
N CYS A 83 0.08 -5.57 -11.63
CA CYS A 83 0.77 -6.83 -11.86
C CYS A 83 1.38 -6.92 -13.25
N ILE A 84 2.27 -7.91 -13.41
CA ILE A 84 2.76 -8.35 -14.71
C ILE A 84 1.99 -9.61 -15.09
N ALA A 85 1.55 -9.66 -16.34
CA ALA A 85 0.87 -10.84 -16.88
C ALA A 85 1.24 -11.03 -18.35
N GLN A 86 1.20 -12.28 -18.80
CA GLN A 86 1.41 -12.60 -20.21
C GLN A 86 0.18 -12.18 -21.02
N ASN A 87 0.42 -11.74 -22.25
CA ASN A 87 -0.66 -11.23 -23.12
C ASN A 87 -1.36 -12.32 -23.93
N ASP A 88 -0.84 -13.54 -23.90
CA ASP A 88 -1.36 -14.70 -24.64
C ASP A 88 -2.19 -15.65 -23.77
N MET A 89 -2.64 -15.17 -22.64
CA MET A 89 -3.47 -15.95 -21.72
C MET A 89 -4.94 -15.83 -22.03
#